data_2c9704b360b7a9ed837c365e468a4491
#
_entry.id   2c9704b360b7a9ed837c365e468a4491
#
_cell.length_a   1.000
_cell.length_b   1.000
_cell.length_c   1.000
_cell.angle_alpha   90.00
_cell.angle_beta   90.00
_cell.angle_gamma   90.00
#
_symmetry.space_group_name_H-M   'P 1'
#
loop_
_entity.id
_entity.type
_entity.pdbx_description
1 polymer ?
#
loop_
_entity_poly.entity_id
_entity_poly.type
_entity_poly.pdbx_seq_one_letter_code
_entity_poly.pdbx_strand_id
1 'polypeptide(L)'
;MLSSDYFIALAALKNGAVVGGLTAYELQKFEQERSEIYIYDLAVAAAHRREGIATALIQKLKKIAVARAAYVIFVQADLVDDPAIALYTKLGVREDVLHFDIAVNDNSDRPNQKI
;
A
#
# COMPACT_ATOMS: atom_id res chain seq x y z
N MET A 1 -20.59 6.42 4.44
CA MET A 1 -20.45 5.71 3.17
C MET A 1 -19.14 6.11 2.51
N LEU A 2 -18.39 5.11 2.08
CA LEU A 2 -17.16 5.40 1.35
C LEU A 2 -17.51 5.75 -0.09
N SER A 3 -16.98 6.86 -0.55
CA SER A 3 -17.11 7.21 -1.94
C SER A 3 -15.86 6.76 -2.70
N SER A 4 -15.91 6.81 -4.01
CA SER A 4 -14.76 6.49 -4.84
C SER A 4 -13.58 7.43 -4.58
N ASP A 5 -13.83 8.58 -3.91
CA ASP A 5 -12.77 9.53 -3.59
C ASP A 5 -11.77 8.99 -2.58
N TYR A 6 -12.16 7.97 -1.82
CA TYR A 6 -11.27 7.38 -0.83
C TYR A 6 -10.40 6.27 -1.39
N PHE A 7 -10.69 5.83 -2.60
CA PHE A 7 -9.93 4.78 -3.25
C PHE A 7 -9.04 5.41 -4.34
N ILE A 8 -7.78 5.04 -4.32
CA ILE A 8 -6.79 5.57 -5.27
C ILE A 8 -6.22 4.40 -6.04
N ALA A 9 -6.24 4.48 -7.37
CA ALA A 9 -5.64 3.46 -8.22
C ALA A 9 -4.73 4.15 -9.23
N LEU A 10 -3.49 3.70 -9.30
CA LEU A 10 -2.50 4.22 -10.22
C LEU A 10 -1.98 3.09 -11.08
N ALA A 11 -1.74 3.38 -12.34
CA ALA A 11 -1.17 2.41 -13.27
C ALA A 11 0.06 2.98 -13.93
N ALA A 12 1.07 2.15 -14.11
CA ALA A 12 2.25 2.51 -14.87
C ALA A 12 2.14 1.89 -16.25
N LEU A 13 2.31 2.72 -17.27
CA LEU A 13 2.19 2.28 -18.65
C LEU A 13 3.54 2.38 -19.33
N LYS A 14 3.83 1.40 -20.16
CA LYS A 14 5.02 1.42 -20.99
C LYS A 14 4.63 0.90 -22.36
N ASN A 15 4.81 1.74 -23.37
CA ASN A 15 4.42 1.41 -24.75
C ASN A 15 2.96 0.98 -24.86
N GLY A 16 2.09 1.62 -24.07
CA GLY A 16 0.67 1.35 -24.10
C GLY A 16 0.21 0.16 -23.29
N ALA A 17 1.13 -0.56 -22.65
CA ALA A 17 0.79 -1.72 -21.83
C ALA A 17 0.96 -1.40 -20.34
N VAL A 18 0.08 -1.95 -19.52
CA VAL A 18 0.19 -1.78 -18.07
C VAL A 18 1.30 -2.68 -17.56
N VAL A 19 2.31 -2.08 -16.94
CA VAL A 19 3.46 -2.81 -16.42
C VAL A 19 3.56 -2.77 -14.91
N GLY A 20 2.71 -1.99 -14.25
CA GLY A 20 2.65 -1.93 -12.80
C GLY A 20 1.43 -1.21 -12.33
N GLY A 21 1.11 -1.36 -11.06
CA GLY A 21 -0.04 -0.71 -10.49
C GLY A 21 0.06 -0.59 -8.98
N LEU A 22 -0.68 0.36 -8.45
CA LEU A 22 -0.77 0.61 -7.03
C LEU A 22 -2.21 0.93 -6.68
N THR A 23 -2.70 0.31 -5.62
CA THR A 23 -4.00 0.69 -5.05
C THR A 23 -3.80 1.13 -3.61
N ALA A 24 -4.58 2.11 -3.20
CA ALA A 24 -4.46 2.67 -1.86
C ALA A 24 -5.81 3.18 -1.41
N TYR A 25 -5.95 3.32 -0.11
CA TYR A 25 -7.16 3.87 0.50
C TYR A 25 -6.78 5.05 1.38
N GLU A 26 -7.58 6.08 1.34
CA GLU A 26 -7.45 7.20 2.25
C GLU A 26 -8.36 6.94 3.45
N LEU A 27 -7.77 6.91 4.64
CA LEU A 27 -8.46 6.56 5.87
C LEU A 27 -8.51 7.79 6.78
N GLN A 28 -9.71 8.08 7.30
CA GLN A 28 -9.88 9.18 8.24
C GLN A 28 -9.61 8.68 9.66
N LYS A 29 -8.80 9.43 10.39
CA LYS A 29 -8.56 9.13 11.79
C LYS A 29 -9.76 9.60 12.61
N PHE A 30 -10.27 8.73 13.45
CA PHE A 30 -11.43 9.06 14.26
C PHE A 30 -11.11 10.11 15.30
N GLU A 31 -9.95 10.02 15.92
CA GLU A 31 -9.60 10.87 17.06
C GLU A 31 -8.87 12.15 16.65
N GLN A 32 -8.50 12.28 15.41
CA GLN A 32 -7.73 13.42 14.93
C GLN A 32 -8.25 13.82 13.57
N GLU A 33 -8.24 15.12 13.31
CA GLU A 33 -8.68 15.62 12.01
C GLU A 33 -7.56 15.46 11.00
N ARG A 34 -7.24 14.21 10.69
CA ARG A 34 -6.23 13.94 9.68
C ARG A 34 -6.58 12.64 8.96
N SER A 35 -6.10 12.52 7.75
CA SER A 35 -6.23 11.29 7.00
C SER A 35 -4.87 10.63 6.84
N GLU A 36 -4.89 9.35 6.56
CA GLU A 36 -3.71 8.55 6.28
C GLU A 36 -3.98 7.74 5.03
N ILE A 37 -2.98 7.55 4.21
CA ILE A 37 -3.13 6.77 2.99
C ILE A 37 -2.43 5.44 3.18
N TYR A 38 -3.19 4.37 3.01
CA TYR A 38 -2.70 3.01 3.16
C TYR A 38 -2.53 2.39 1.78
N ILE A 39 -1.30 2.03 1.42
CA ILE A 39 -1.05 1.30 0.19
C ILE A 39 -1.51 -0.13 0.42
N TYR A 40 -2.55 -0.53 -0.31
CA TYR A 40 -3.13 -1.84 -0.16
C TYR A 40 -2.42 -2.86 -1.05
N ASP A 41 -2.06 -2.44 -2.28
CA ASP A 41 -1.45 -3.35 -3.24
C ASP A 41 -0.49 -2.56 -4.12
N LEU A 42 0.63 -3.19 -4.44
CA LEU A 42 1.65 -2.59 -5.30
C LEU A 42 2.33 -3.74 -6.03
N ALA A 43 2.24 -3.72 -7.35
CA ALA A 43 2.79 -4.80 -8.15
C ALA A 43 3.44 -4.25 -9.41
N VAL A 44 4.52 -4.89 -9.83
CA VAL A 44 5.21 -4.57 -11.07
C VAL A 44 5.42 -5.88 -11.83
N ALA A 45 5.13 -5.87 -13.13
CA ALA A 45 5.32 -7.05 -13.96
C ALA A 45 6.76 -7.54 -13.86
N ALA A 46 6.94 -8.87 -13.81
CA ALA A 46 8.26 -9.45 -13.58
C ALA A 46 9.29 -8.98 -14.60
N ALA A 47 8.87 -8.81 -15.86
CA ALA A 47 9.76 -8.38 -16.93
C ALA A 47 10.23 -6.94 -16.79
N HIS A 48 9.60 -6.17 -15.93
CA HIS A 48 9.86 -4.74 -15.78
C HIS A 48 10.32 -4.35 -14.38
N ARG A 49 10.76 -5.33 -13.62
CA ARG A 49 11.31 -5.05 -12.29
C ARG A 49 12.67 -4.39 -12.41
N ARG A 50 13.05 -3.65 -11.37
CA ARG A 50 14.31 -2.93 -11.28
C ARG A 50 14.41 -1.78 -12.30
N GLU A 51 13.27 -1.30 -12.78
CA GLU A 51 13.23 -0.15 -13.66
C GLU A 51 12.74 1.11 -12.95
N GLY A 52 12.55 1.03 -11.63
CA GLY A 52 12.10 2.18 -10.87
C GLY A 52 10.59 2.42 -10.94
N ILE A 53 9.83 1.46 -11.43
CA ILE A 53 8.38 1.65 -11.61
C ILE A 53 7.66 1.76 -10.27
N ALA A 54 8.00 0.89 -9.32
CA ALA A 54 7.37 0.94 -8.00
C ALA A 54 7.67 2.27 -7.31
N THR A 55 8.92 2.73 -7.40
CA THR A 55 9.30 4.03 -6.84
C THR A 55 8.50 5.15 -7.50
N ALA A 56 8.36 5.11 -8.82
CA ALA A 56 7.60 6.14 -9.52
C ALA A 56 6.14 6.15 -9.11
N LEU A 57 5.53 4.99 -8.91
CA LEU A 57 4.15 4.91 -8.45
C LEU A 57 4.00 5.51 -7.05
N ILE A 58 4.93 5.21 -6.15
CA ILE A 58 4.90 5.77 -4.80
C ILE A 58 5.13 7.28 -4.83
N GLN A 59 6.04 7.76 -5.68
CA GLN A 59 6.27 9.19 -5.80
C GLN A 59 5.02 9.91 -6.31
N LYS A 60 4.30 9.29 -7.24
CA LYS A 60 3.03 9.86 -7.70
C LYS A 60 2.01 9.90 -6.57
N LEU A 61 1.94 8.84 -5.78
CA LEU A 61 1.04 8.79 -4.64
C LEU A 61 1.39 9.87 -3.62
N LYS A 62 2.68 10.16 -3.43
CA LYS A 62 3.09 11.22 -2.52
C LYS A 62 2.55 12.58 -2.96
N LYS A 63 2.54 12.85 -4.26
CA LYS A 63 1.97 14.09 -4.77
C LYS A 63 0.47 14.16 -4.49
N ILE A 64 -0.23 13.05 -4.66
CA ILE A 64 -1.65 12.99 -4.35
C ILE A 64 -1.87 13.21 -2.86
N ALA A 65 -1.04 12.60 -2.02
CA ALA A 65 -1.15 12.76 -0.57
C ALA A 65 -0.97 14.22 -0.15
N VAL A 66 -0.01 14.90 -0.74
CA VAL A 66 0.20 16.33 -0.45
C VAL A 66 -1.04 17.13 -0.85
N ALA A 67 -1.59 16.87 -2.05
CA ALA A 67 -2.76 17.59 -2.51
C ALA A 67 -3.98 17.35 -1.63
N ARG A 68 -4.07 16.20 -1.01
CA ARG A 68 -5.17 15.85 -0.12
C ARG A 68 -4.90 16.18 1.35
N ALA A 69 -3.73 16.74 1.64
CA ALA A 69 -3.31 17.05 3.01
C ALA A 69 -3.31 15.81 3.91
N ALA A 70 -2.96 14.66 3.34
CA ALA A 70 -2.84 13.45 4.13
C ALA A 70 -1.60 13.53 5.02
N TYR A 71 -1.72 12.97 6.22
CA TYR A 71 -0.66 13.07 7.21
C TYR A 71 0.52 12.15 6.86
N VAL A 72 0.24 10.96 6.37
CA VAL A 72 1.28 9.96 6.11
C VAL A 72 0.77 8.94 5.10
N ILE A 73 1.70 8.31 4.41
CA ILE A 73 1.44 7.11 3.63
C ILE A 73 2.07 5.95 4.38
N PHE A 74 1.33 4.87 4.59
CA PHE A 74 1.93 3.70 5.21
C PHE A 74 1.64 2.45 4.40
N VAL A 75 2.49 1.44 4.58
CA VAL A 75 2.42 0.19 3.82
C VAL A 75 3.01 -0.92 4.69
N GLN A 76 2.55 -2.12 4.45
CA GLN A 76 3.02 -3.30 5.16
C GLN A 76 3.75 -4.24 4.20
N ALA A 77 4.72 -4.97 4.72
CA ALA A 77 5.43 -5.97 3.96
C ALA A 77 5.60 -7.20 4.85
N ASP A 78 5.53 -8.37 4.22
CA ASP A 78 5.80 -9.62 4.93
C ASP A 78 7.28 -9.73 5.26
N LEU A 79 7.59 -10.42 6.35
CA LEU A 79 8.97 -10.57 6.80
C LEU A 79 9.87 -11.25 5.76
N VAL A 80 9.29 -12.06 4.88
CA VAL A 80 10.06 -12.79 3.88
C VAL A 80 10.11 -12.10 2.53
N ASP A 81 9.47 -10.94 2.41
CA ASP A 81 9.40 -10.21 1.14
C ASP A 81 10.57 -9.22 1.06
N ASP A 82 11.76 -9.75 0.81
CA ASP A 82 12.97 -8.94 0.80
C ASP A 82 12.94 -7.77 -0.18
N PRO A 83 12.45 -7.94 -1.43
CA PRO A 83 12.39 -6.81 -2.34
C PRO A 83 11.49 -5.68 -1.84
N ALA A 84 10.34 -6.02 -1.26
CA ALA A 84 9.44 -5.01 -0.72
C ALA A 84 10.08 -4.30 0.47
N ILE A 85 10.69 -5.06 1.37
CA ILE A 85 11.35 -4.47 2.54
C ILE A 85 12.46 -3.52 2.11
N ALA A 86 13.25 -3.91 1.11
CA ALA A 86 14.33 -3.06 0.61
C ALA A 86 13.77 -1.76 0.02
N LEU A 87 12.69 -1.86 -0.76
CA LEU A 87 12.07 -0.69 -1.37
C LEU A 87 11.55 0.27 -0.30
N TYR A 88 10.79 -0.24 0.66
CA TYR A 88 10.16 0.62 1.66
C TYR A 88 11.18 1.18 2.65
N THR A 89 12.24 0.44 2.95
CA THR A 89 13.32 0.94 3.80
C THR A 89 14.00 2.15 3.16
N LYS A 90 14.13 2.13 1.84
CA LYS A 90 14.72 3.24 1.12
C LYS A 90 13.83 4.47 1.13
N LEU A 91 12.51 4.29 1.11
CA LEU A 91 11.56 5.39 0.92
C LEU A 91 10.96 5.89 2.21
N GLY A 92 11.00 5.12 3.28
CA GLY A 92 10.32 5.47 4.51
C GLY A 92 11.05 5.04 5.76
N VAL A 93 10.36 5.14 6.87
CA VAL A 93 10.88 4.74 8.18
C VAL A 93 10.12 3.48 8.63
N ARG A 94 10.88 2.45 8.99
CA ARG A 94 10.30 1.18 9.40
C ARG A 94 9.77 1.27 10.83
N GLU A 95 8.58 0.74 11.02
CA GLU A 95 8.00 0.54 12.34
C GLU A 95 7.67 -0.93 12.49
N ASP A 96 8.02 -1.50 13.61
CA ASP A 96 7.75 -2.91 13.88
C ASP A 96 6.49 -3.02 14.70
N VAL A 97 5.46 -3.61 14.10
CA VAL A 97 4.16 -3.76 14.73
C VAL A 97 3.72 -5.21 14.61
N LEU A 98 2.86 -5.63 15.52
CA LEU A 98 2.26 -6.95 15.44
C LEU A 98 0.99 -6.86 14.60
N HIS A 99 0.82 -7.83 13.74
CA HIS A 99 -0.36 -7.92 12.88
C HIS A 99 -1.26 -9.04 13.40
N PHE A 100 -2.54 -8.75 13.52
CA PHE A 100 -3.52 -9.72 13.99
C PHE A 100 -4.65 -9.82 12.97
N ASP A 101 -5.04 -11.05 12.66
CA ASP A 101 -6.24 -11.30 11.88
C ASP A 101 -7.33 -11.77 12.83
N ILE A 102 -8.48 -11.13 12.75
CA ILE A 102 -9.63 -11.51 13.56
C ILE A 102 -10.65 -12.16 12.62
N ALA A 103 -10.94 -13.43 12.85
CA ALA A 103 -11.90 -14.16 12.01
C ALA A 103 -13.27 -13.53 12.13
N VAL A 104 -13.93 -13.39 11.00
CA VAL A 104 -15.26 -12.76 10.96
C VAL A 104 -16.34 -13.76 11.45
N ASN A 105 -16.09 -15.05 11.32
CA ASN A 105 -17.00 -16.08 11.83
C ASN A 105 -16.19 -17.14 12.55
N ASP A 106 -16.87 -18.13 13.12
CA ASP A 106 -16.23 -19.17 13.91
C ASP A 106 -15.56 -20.24 13.07
N ASN A 107 -15.58 -20.08 11.78
CA ASN A 107 -14.97 -21.04 10.87
C ASN A 107 -13.46 -20.96 11.00
N SER A 108 -12.83 -22.04 11.36
CA SER A 108 -11.40 -22.08 11.62
C SER A 108 -10.59 -22.59 10.45
N ASP A 109 -11.13 -22.57 9.25
CA ASP A 109 -10.41 -23.05 8.08
C ASP A 109 -9.47 -22.00 7.47
N ARG A 110 -9.28 -20.87 8.12
CA ARG A 110 -8.30 -19.88 7.69
C ARG A 110 -6.91 -20.45 7.95
N PRO A 111 -6.06 -20.49 6.92
CA PRO A 111 -4.76 -21.18 7.04
C PRO A 111 -3.85 -20.62 8.10
N ASN A 112 -3.92 -19.32 8.38
CA ASN A 112 -3.00 -18.68 9.31
C ASN A 112 -3.57 -18.48 10.70
N GLN A 113 -4.70 -19.04 10.97
CA GLN A 113 -5.34 -18.83 12.25
C GLN A 113 -4.74 -19.80 13.28
N LYS A 114 -3.98 -19.25 14.17
CA LYS A 114 -3.35 -19.99 15.25
C LYS A 114 -3.57 -19.29 16.57
N ILE A 115 -3.69 -20.08 17.57
CA ILE A 115 -3.91 -19.55 18.90
C ILE A 115 -2.73 -19.88 19.77
#